data_3638d0edd9a69140ea443470bf99c220
#
_entry.id   3638d0edd9a69140ea443470bf99c220
#
_cell.length_a   1.000
_cell.length_b   1.000
_cell.length_c   1.000
_cell.angle_alpha   90.00
_cell.angle_beta   90.00
_cell.angle_gamma   90.00
#
_symmetry.space_group_name_H-M   'P 1'
#
loop_
_entity.id
_entity.type
_entity.pdbx_description
1 polymer ?
#
loop_
_entity_poly.entity_id
_entity_poly.type
_entity_poly.pdbx_seq_one_letter_code
_entity_poly.pdbx_strand_id
1 'polypeptide(L)'
;MKILITGAAGFIGFHISKRLLETGFEVIGLDNLNDYYDINLKTDRLKILKESESFTFYKKNLEDKTSLDQIFQEHHPDRVIHLAAQAGVRYSIDHPDIYIQRNIIGTFNILEACRHNEIEHLLYASSSSVYGLNTCYPFSVQDNVSHPVSLYGATKVSNELMSHSYSHLYGIPTTCLLYTSPSPRDRTRYRMPSSA
;
A
#
# COMPACT_ATOMS: atom_id res chain seq x y z
N MET A 1 20.77 -2.91 4.70
CA MET A 1 19.40 -3.46 4.71
C MET A 1 18.65 -2.87 3.53
N LYS A 2 18.03 -3.73 2.73
CA LYS A 2 17.31 -3.39 1.50
C LYS A 2 15.81 -3.42 1.74
N ILE A 3 15.11 -2.38 1.35
CA ILE A 3 13.67 -2.26 1.58
C ILE A 3 12.96 -2.04 0.25
N LEU A 4 12.06 -2.96 -0.11
CA LEU A 4 11.20 -2.78 -1.29
C LEU A 4 9.95 -2.00 -0.90
N ILE A 5 9.66 -0.92 -1.63
CA ILE A 5 8.51 -0.06 -1.41
C ILE A 5 7.64 -0.05 -2.66
N THR A 6 6.44 -0.59 -2.58
CA THR A 6 5.46 -0.47 -3.66
C THR A 6 4.64 0.82 -3.47
N GLY A 7 4.31 1.49 -4.57
CA GLY A 7 3.70 2.81 -4.51
C GLY A 7 4.70 3.93 -4.17
N ALA A 8 5.99 3.72 -4.49
CA ALA A 8 7.08 4.62 -4.11
C ALA A 8 6.94 6.04 -4.67
N ALA A 9 6.27 6.24 -5.81
CA ALA A 9 5.99 7.57 -6.38
C ALA A 9 4.72 8.22 -5.79
N GLY A 10 3.95 7.48 -4.99
CA GLY A 10 2.79 7.99 -4.26
C GLY A 10 3.18 8.96 -3.15
N PHE A 11 2.17 9.60 -2.51
CA PHE A 11 2.45 10.57 -1.44
C PHE A 11 3.18 9.92 -0.25
N ILE A 12 2.62 8.87 0.32
CA ILE A 12 3.20 8.20 1.48
C ILE A 12 4.51 7.50 1.09
N GLY A 13 4.49 6.75 -0.04
CA GLY A 13 5.66 6.01 -0.51
C GLY A 13 6.88 6.90 -0.75
N PHE A 14 6.68 8.09 -1.33
CA PHE A 14 7.75 9.06 -1.52
C PHE A 14 8.39 9.51 -0.19
N HIS A 15 7.56 9.91 0.78
CA HIS A 15 8.09 10.41 2.06
C HIS A 15 8.80 9.32 2.87
N ILE A 16 8.29 8.09 2.85
CA ILE A 16 8.95 6.95 3.49
C ILE A 16 10.25 6.63 2.76
N SER A 17 10.25 6.53 1.42
CA SER A 17 11.46 6.26 0.63
C SER A 17 12.55 7.29 0.93
N LYS A 18 12.20 8.58 0.88
CA LYS A 18 13.12 9.67 1.20
C LYS A 18 13.72 9.53 2.60
N ARG A 19 12.87 9.28 3.61
CA ARG A 19 13.32 9.12 5.00
C ARG A 19 14.25 7.93 5.18
N LEU A 20 13.96 6.81 4.54
CA LEU A 20 14.80 5.61 4.60
C LEU A 20 16.16 5.85 3.94
N LEU A 21 16.21 6.50 2.78
CA LEU A 21 17.46 6.87 2.11
C LEU A 21 18.32 7.81 2.99
N GLU A 22 17.70 8.83 3.62
CA GLU A 22 18.37 9.73 4.56
C GLU A 22 18.96 9.02 5.78
N THR A 23 18.41 7.85 6.14
CA THR A 23 18.89 7.04 7.27
C THR A 23 19.82 5.90 6.85
N GLY A 24 20.25 5.86 5.58
CA GLY A 24 21.27 4.94 5.07
C GLY A 24 20.75 3.58 4.63
N PHE A 25 19.45 3.42 4.39
CA PHE A 25 18.90 2.21 3.79
C PHE A 25 18.99 2.25 2.27
N GLU A 26 19.09 1.09 1.66
CA GLU A 26 18.89 0.90 0.21
C GLU A 26 17.40 0.71 -0.05
N VAL A 27 16.84 1.46 -0.99
CA VAL A 27 15.41 1.45 -1.31
C VAL A 27 15.17 1.02 -2.74
N ILE A 28 14.37 -0.02 -2.91
CA ILE A 28 13.87 -0.48 -4.20
C ILE A 28 12.42 0.03 -4.32
N GLY A 29 12.21 1.02 -5.17
CA GLY A 29 10.90 1.62 -5.41
C GLY A 29 10.19 0.99 -6.59
N LEU A 30 8.92 0.64 -6.42
CA LEU A 30 8.04 0.15 -7.48
C LEU A 30 6.78 1.01 -7.55
N ASP A 31 6.43 1.49 -8.75
CA ASP A 31 5.18 2.21 -9.04
C ASP A 31 4.86 2.05 -10.53
N ASN A 32 3.59 2.01 -10.91
CA ASN A 32 3.21 1.93 -12.30
C ASN A 32 3.04 3.30 -12.97
N LEU A 33 3.12 4.39 -12.19
CA LEU A 33 2.93 5.76 -12.65
C LEU A 33 1.60 5.97 -13.39
N ASN A 34 0.52 5.35 -12.88
CA ASN A 34 -0.81 5.57 -13.46
C ASN A 34 -1.25 7.03 -13.33
N ASP A 35 -2.21 7.40 -14.14
CA ASP A 35 -2.77 8.75 -14.29
C ASP A 35 -4.00 9.01 -13.40
N TYR A 36 -4.23 8.21 -12.36
CA TYR A 36 -5.33 8.39 -11.42
C TYR A 36 -5.34 9.79 -10.77
N TYR A 37 -4.16 10.38 -10.62
CA TYR A 37 -3.95 11.80 -10.33
C TYR A 37 -2.75 12.32 -11.14
N ASP A 38 -2.46 13.61 -11.06
CA ASP A 38 -1.43 14.26 -11.87
C ASP A 38 -0.09 13.49 -11.84
N ILE A 39 0.29 12.96 -12.98
CA ILE A 39 1.51 12.16 -13.16
C ILE A 39 2.79 12.99 -12.95
N ASN A 40 2.74 14.31 -13.14
CA ASN A 40 3.89 15.18 -12.90
C ASN A 40 4.30 15.16 -11.43
N LEU A 41 3.33 15.08 -10.49
CA LEU A 41 3.65 14.93 -9.07
C LEU A 41 4.44 13.65 -8.78
N LYS A 42 4.10 12.54 -9.44
CA LYS A 42 4.85 11.28 -9.31
C LYS A 42 6.25 11.39 -9.90
N THR A 43 6.35 12.01 -11.06
CA THR A 43 7.63 12.21 -11.77
C THR A 43 8.58 13.11 -10.97
N ASP A 44 8.09 14.20 -10.40
CA ASP A 44 8.90 15.12 -9.61
C ASP A 44 9.41 14.49 -8.30
N ARG A 45 8.54 13.68 -7.63
CA ARG A 45 8.97 12.88 -6.48
C ARG A 45 10.08 11.90 -6.85
N LEU A 46 9.95 11.21 -7.99
CA LEU A 46 10.97 10.29 -8.47
C LEU A 46 12.29 10.99 -8.83
N LYS A 47 12.27 12.20 -9.36
CA LYS A 47 13.50 12.98 -9.61
C LYS A 47 14.28 13.16 -8.31
N ILE A 48 13.60 13.55 -7.23
CA ILE A 48 14.21 13.74 -5.90
C ILE A 48 14.78 12.41 -5.36
N LEU A 49 14.03 11.32 -5.44
CA LEU A 49 14.51 10.02 -4.94
C LEU A 49 15.73 9.51 -5.73
N LYS A 50 15.75 9.73 -7.04
CA LYS A 50 16.83 9.31 -7.92
C LYS A 50 18.15 10.11 -7.76
N GLU A 51 18.16 11.17 -6.96
CA GLU A 51 19.40 11.85 -6.56
C GLU A 51 20.26 10.96 -5.63
N SER A 52 19.66 9.97 -4.99
CA SER A 52 20.36 9.01 -4.14
C SER A 52 20.82 7.79 -4.95
N GLU A 53 22.11 7.45 -4.87
CA GLU A 53 22.68 6.23 -5.48
C GLU A 53 22.11 4.95 -4.85
N SER A 54 21.56 5.02 -3.63
CA SER A 54 20.92 3.92 -2.92
C SER A 54 19.45 3.72 -3.30
N PHE A 55 18.94 4.39 -4.33
CA PHE A 55 17.57 4.26 -4.82
C PHE A 55 17.52 3.64 -6.20
N THR A 56 16.85 2.50 -6.29
CA THR A 56 16.55 1.84 -7.58
C THR A 56 15.06 1.91 -7.85
N PHE A 57 14.63 2.20 -9.07
CA PHE A 57 13.21 2.37 -9.41
C PHE A 57 12.77 1.46 -10.56
N TYR A 58 11.65 0.77 -10.36
CA TYR A 58 10.98 -0.05 -11.36
C TYR A 58 9.59 0.51 -11.68
N LYS A 59 9.37 0.83 -12.96
CA LYS A 59 8.02 1.17 -13.46
C LYS A 59 7.32 -0.14 -13.85
N LYS A 60 6.59 -0.75 -12.91
CA LYS A 60 5.91 -2.03 -13.12
C LYS A 60 4.55 -2.06 -12.43
N ASN A 61 3.66 -2.92 -12.93
CA ASN A 61 2.39 -3.23 -12.31
C ASN A 61 2.54 -4.36 -11.29
N LEU A 62 1.73 -4.36 -10.24
CA LEU A 62 1.70 -5.44 -9.25
C LEU A 62 1.13 -6.75 -9.82
N GLU A 63 0.31 -6.66 -10.86
CA GLU A 63 -0.29 -7.80 -11.56
C GLU A 63 0.74 -8.58 -12.39
N ASP A 64 1.87 -7.96 -12.73
CA ASP A 64 2.98 -8.59 -13.48
C ASP A 64 3.85 -9.40 -12.51
N LYS A 65 3.38 -10.62 -12.20
CA LYS A 65 4.07 -11.54 -11.30
C LYS A 65 5.51 -11.82 -11.75
N THR A 66 5.74 -12.00 -13.05
CA THR A 66 7.07 -12.31 -13.59
C THR A 66 8.07 -11.18 -13.29
N SER A 67 7.66 -9.93 -13.51
CA SER A 67 8.51 -8.78 -13.17
C SER A 67 8.76 -8.64 -11.67
N LEU A 68 7.76 -8.94 -10.82
CA LEU A 68 7.93 -8.96 -9.38
C LEU A 68 8.95 -10.02 -8.95
N ASP A 69 8.79 -11.25 -9.42
CA ASP A 69 9.70 -12.36 -9.10
C ASP A 69 11.15 -12.00 -9.51
N GLN A 70 11.36 -11.38 -10.67
CA GLN A 70 12.68 -10.90 -11.11
C GLN A 70 13.27 -9.85 -10.17
N ILE A 71 12.47 -8.86 -9.75
CA ILE A 71 12.92 -7.80 -8.82
C ILE A 71 13.34 -8.41 -7.47
N PHE A 72 12.55 -9.34 -6.94
CA PHE A 72 12.89 -10.00 -5.68
C PHE A 72 14.15 -10.86 -5.78
N GLN A 73 14.33 -11.58 -6.90
CA GLN A 73 15.54 -12.39 -7.17
C GLN A 73 16.79 -11.53 -7.40
N GLU A 74 16.66 -10.36 -8.03
CA GLU A 74 17.79 -9.47 -8.30
C GLU A 74 18.27 -8.76 -7.04
N HIS A 75 17.32 -8.28 -6.21
CA HIS A 75 17.64 -7.40 -5.10
C HIS A 75 17.69 -8.09 -3.74
N HIS A 76 17.00 -9.20 -3.56
CA HIS A 76 16.84 -9.90 -2.26
C HIS A 76 16.48 -8.89 -1.15
N PRO A 77 15.30 -8.22 -1.21
CA PRO A 77 14.92 -7.26 -0.19
C PRO A 77 14.76 -7.94 1.17
N ASP A 78 15.25 -7.30 2.24
CA ASP A 78 15.06 -7.78 3.61
C ASP A 78 13.62 -7.54 4.08
N ARG A 79 13.03 -6.40 3.69
CA ARG A 79 11.68 -5.99 4.12
C ARG A 79 10.88 -5.41 2.97
N VAL A 80 9.55 -5.51 3.08
CA VAL A 80 8.62 -4.97 2.10
C VAL A 80 7.66 -4.00 2.77
N ILE A 81 7.48 -2.82 2.16
CA ILE A 81 6.46 -1.84 2.52
C ILE A 81 5.48 -1.72 1.34
N HIS A 82 4.33 -2.37 1.48
CA HIS A 82 3.33 -2.46 0.43
C HIS A 82 2.27 -1.36 0.57
N LEU A 83 2.43 -0.28 -0.21
CA LEU A 83 1.54 0.88 -0.23
C LEU A 83 0.79 1.04 -1.56
N ALA A 84 1.24 0.37 -2.62
CA ALA A 84 0.59 0.45 -3.92
C ALA A 84 -0.81 -0.19 -3.87
N ALA A 85 -1.79 0.60 -4.26
CA ALA A 85 -3.17 0.16 -4.41
C ALA A 85 -3.93 1.15 -5.29
N GLN A 86 -5.03 0.71 -5.89
CA GLN A 86 -6.04 1.64 -6.39
C GLN A 86 -6.85 2.12 -5.19
N ALA A 87 -6.74 3.42 -4.89
CA ALA A 87 -7.49 4.07 -3.82
C ALA A 87 -8.80 4.69 -4.35
N GLY A 88 -9.69 5.07 -3.44
CA GLY A 88 -10.90 5.82 -3.75
C GLY A 88 -12.17 4.97 -3.73
N VAL A 89 -13.04 5.23 -2.74
CA VAL A 89 -14.32 4.52 -2.58
C VAL A 89 -15.25 4.74 -3.77
N ARG A 90 -15.41 6.01 -4.22
CA ARG A 90 -16.32 6.34 -5.33
C ARG A 90 -15.85 5.75 -6.66
N TYR A 91 -14.57 5.85 -6.95
CA TYR A 91 -13.99 5.31 -8.18
C TYR A 91 -14.15 3.78 -8.28
N SER A 92 -14.25 3.07 -7.15
CA SER A 92 -14.48 1.63 -7.15
C SER A 92 -15.87 1.20 -7.61
N ILE A 93 -16.82 2.14 -7.67
CA ILE A 93 -18.18 1.88 -8.18
C ILE A 93 -18.16 1.79 -9.71
N ASP A 94 -17.44 2.71 -10.34
CA ASP A 94 -17.43 2.85 -11.80
C ASP A 94 -16.38 1.94 -12.47
N HIS A 95 -15.30 1.58 -11.72
CA HIS A 95 -14.16 0.82 -12.24
C HIS A 95 -13.80 -0.37 -11.32
N PRO A 96 -14.71 -1.31 -11.08
CA PRO A 96 -14.52 -2.39 -10.09
C PRO A 96 -13.38 -3.36 -10.44
N ASP A 97 -13.19 -3.67 -11.72
CA ASP A 97 -12.16 -4.56 -12.23
C ASP A 97 -10.74 -4.13 -11.85
N ILE A 98 -10.47 -2.84 -11.90
CA ILE A 98 -9.17 -2.27 -11.53
C ILE A 98 -8.84 -2.59 -10.06
N TYR A 99 -9.84 -2.57 -9.17
CA TYR A 99 -9.64 -2.88 -7.75
C TYR A 99 -9.35 -4.36 -7.52
N ILE A 100 -9.99 -5.25 -8.25
CA ILE A 100 -9.68 -6.67 -8.18
C ILE A 100 -8.25 -6.93 -8.67
N GLN A 101 -7.89 -6.39 -9.82
CA GLN A 101 -6.56 -6.62 -10.40
C GLN A 101 -5.45 -6.03 -9.50
N ARG A 102 -5.55 -4.75 -9.16
CA ARG A 102 -4.47 -4.06 -8.42
C ARG A 102 -4.44 -4.40 -6.95
N ASN A 103 -5.60 -4.43 -6.27
CA ASN A 103 -5.64 -4.60 -4.82
C ASN A 103 -5.65 -6.07 -4.39
N ILE A 104 -6.36 -6.95 -5.10
CA ILE A 104 -6.41 -8.37 -4.75
C ILE A 104 -5.24 -9.12 -5.39
N ILE A 105 -5.19 -9.16 -6.72
CA ILE A 105 -4.15 -9.92 -7.44
C ILE A 105 -2.77 -9.33 -7.16
N GLY A 106 -2.64 -7.99 -7.18
CA GLY A 106 -1.38 -7.32 -6.88
C GLY A 106 -0.87 -7.64 -5.47
N THR A 107 -1.74 -7.57 -4.44
CA THR A 107 -1.35 -7.92 -3.06
C THR A 107 -1.03 -9.41 -2.93
N PHE A 108 -1.80 -10.29 -3.58
CA PHE A 108 -1.50 -11.72 -3.62
C PHE A 108 -0.10 -11.99 -4.20
N ASN A 109 0.27 -11.34 -5.30
CA ASN A 109 1.59 -11.49 -5.90
C ASN A 109 2.71 -11.01 -4.95
N ILE A 110 2.50 -9.93 -4.19
CA ILE A 110 3.45 -9.48 -3.16
C ILE A 110 3.58 -10.50 -2.04
N LEU A 111 2.48 -11.07 -1.57
CA LEU A 111 2.48 -12.11 -0.53
C LEU A 111 3.24 -13.36 -1.00
N GLU A 112 3.03 -13.81 -2.23
CA GLU A 112 3.76 -14.94 -2.82
C GLU A 112 5.26 -14.62 -2.97
N ALA A 113 5.60 -13.42 -3.43
CA ALA A 113 6.99 -13.00 -3.53
C ALA A 113 7.66 -12.96 -2.14
N CYS A 114 6.97 -12.45 -1.11
CA CYS A 114 7.46 -12.46 0.27
C CYS A 114 7.68 -13.91 0.78
N ARG A 115 6.72 -14.80 0.51
CA ARG A 115 6.81 -16.20 0.93
C ARG A 115 8.02 -16.94 0.35
N HIS A 116 8.33 -16.68 -0.92
CA HIS A 116 9.40 -17.39 -1.63
C HIS A 116 10.80 -16.77 -1.46
N ASN A 117 10.91 -15.61 -0.82
CA ASN A 117 12.17 -14.89 -0.66
C ASN A 117 12.54 -14.59 0.80
N GLU A 118 11.95 -15.32 1.77
CA GLU A 118 12.29 -15.27 3.20
C GLU A 118 12.33 -13.84 3.79
N ILE A 119 11.33 -13.03 3.46
CA ILE A 119 11.25 -11.63 3.90
C ILE A 119 11.14 -11.55 5.43
N GLU A 120 11.97 -10.73 6.07
CA GLU A 120 11.95 -10.51 7.51
C GLU A 120 10.65 -9.87 8.00
N HIS A 121 10.04 -8.98 7.19
CA HIS A 121 8.84 -8.27 7.58
C HIS A 121 8.10 -7.68 6.39
N LEU A 122 6.78 -7.85 6.37
CA LEU A 122 5.86 -7.18 5.44
C LEU A 122 5.00 -6.15 6.19
N LEU A 123 5.15 -4.87 5.86
CA LEU A 123 4.21 -3.82 6.24
C LEU A 123 3.26 -3.56 5.07
N TYR A 124 1.97 -3.49 5.33
CA TYR A 124 0.98 -3.18 4.27
C TYR A 124 -0.07 -2.20 4.76
N ALA A 125 -0.54 -1.35 3.84
CA ALA A 125 -1.56 -0.36 4.15
C ALA A 125 -2.97 -0.94 3.97
N SER A 126 -3.78 -0.87 5.04
CA SER A 126 -5.23 -1.01 4.97
C SER A 126 -5.91 0.37 4.83
N SER A 127 -7.14 0.49 5.24
CA SER A 127 -7.93 1.74 5.14
C SER A 127 -9.05 1.75 6.18
N SER A 128 -9.41 2.93 6.67
CA SER A 128 -10.61 3.09 7.50
C SER A 128 -11.91 2.67 6.80
N SER A 129 -11.91 2.50 5.47
CA SER A 129 -13.04 1.96 4.71
C SER A 129 -13.40 0.53 5.08
N VAL A 130 -12.52 -0.21 5.78
CA VAL A 130 -12.80 -1.57 6.28
C VAL A 130 -13.88 -1.57 7.38
N TYR A 131 -14.00 -0.46 8.13
CA TYR A 131 -14.98 -0.34 9.21
C TYR A 131 -16.44 -0.21 8.72
N GLY A 132 -16.63 0.07 7.43
CA GLY A 132 -17.96 0.09 6.80
C GLY A 132 -18.94 1.04 7.48
N LEU A 133 -20.04 0.49 8.00
CA LEU A 133 -21.12 1.24 8.67
C LEU A 133 -20.96 1.34 10.19
N ASN A 134 -19.78 1.06 10.74
CA ASN A 134 -19.57 1.26 12.17
C ASN A 134 -19.78 2.74 12.56
N THR A 135 -20.57 2.96 13.60
CA THR A 135 -20.99 4.29 14.07
C THR A 135 -20.29 4.73 15.36
N CYS A 136 -19.56 3.81 16.01
CA CYS A 136 -18.81 4.11 17.23
C CYS A 136 -17.46 4.76 16.87
N TYR A 137 -17.21 5.97 17.37
CA TYR A 137 -15.96 6.71 17.17
C TYR A 137 -15.28 6.99 18.50
N PRO A 138 -13.92 6.96 18.54
CA PRO A 138 -13.00 6.59 17.45
C PRO A 138 -13.08 5.10 17.13
N PHE A 139 -12.77 4.72 15.88
CA PHE A 139 -12.68 3.31 15.49
C PHE A 139 -11.59 2.58 16.28
N SER A 140 -11.86 1.34 16.63
CA SER A 140 -10.95 0.43 17.31
C SER A 140 -10.51 -0.71 16.39
N VAL A 141 -9.28 -1.18 16.56
CA VAL A 141 -8.79 -2.40 15.86
C VAL A 141 -9.55 -3.67 16.29
N GLN A 142 -10.36 -3.58 17.33
CA GLN A 142 -11.25 -4.67 17.79
C GLN A 142 -12.63 -4.61 17.14
N ASP A 143 -12.94 -3.54 16.39
CA ASP A 143 -14.24 -3.40 15.75
C ASP A 143 -14.40 -4.42 14.61
N ASN A 144 -15.66 -4.84 14.41
CA ASN A 144 -15.98 -5.77 13.33
C ASN A 144 -15.85 -5.09 11.97
N VAL A 145 -15.06 -5.70 11.07
CA VAL A 145 -14.82 -5.24 9.70
C VAL A 145 -15.48 -6.12 8.63
N SER A 146 -16.39 -7.00 9.01
CA SER A 146 -17.03 -7.97 8.10
C SER A 146 -18.03 -7.37 7.11
N HIS A 147 -18.39 -6.09 7.25
CA HIS A 147 -19.43 -5.44 6.46
C HIS A 147 -18.95 -4.16 5.78
N PRO A 148 -17.91 -4.23 4.91
CA PRO A 148 -17.49 -3.07 4.13
C PRO A 148 -18.61 -2.66 3.17
N VAL A 149 -18.78 -1.35 2.95
CA VAL A 149 -19.84 -0.78 2.12
C VAL A 149 -19.35 -0.30 0.74
N SER A 150 -18.14 -0.65 0.39
CA SER A 150 -17.57 -0.36 -0.94
C SER A 150 -16.68 -1.50 -1.39
N LEU A 151 -16.53 -1.66 -2.70
CA LEU A 151 -15.59 -2.64 -3.25
C LEU A 151 -14.16 -2.32 -2.81
N TYR A 152 -13.78 -1.04 -2.77
CA TYR A 152 -12.47 -0.64 -2.21
C TYR A 152 -12.27 -1.16 -0.78
N GLY A 153 -13.26 -0.92 0.10
CA GLY A 153 -13.23 -1.45 1.48
C GLY A 153 -13.13 -2.98 1.50
N ALA A 154 -13.93 -3.67 0.67
CA ALA A 154 -13.91 -5.11 0.56
C ALA A 154 -12.53 -5.64 0.12
N THR A 155 -11.87 -5.00 -0.85
CA THR A 155 -10.51 -5.40 -1.25
C THR A 155 -9.50 -5.21 -0.11
N LYS A 156 -9.64 -4.16 0.71
CA LYS A 156 -8.74 -3.95 1.86
C LYS A 156 -8.95 -4.97 2.96
N VAL A 157 -10.22 -5.31 3.30
CA VAL A 157 -10.53 -6.43 4.21
C VAL A 157 -9.94 -7.74 3.69
N SER A 158 -10.08 -8.02 2.39
CA SER A 158 -9.50 -9.22 1.77
C SER A 158 -7.98 -9.24 1.91
N ASN A 159 -7.31 -8.10 1.76
CA ASN A 159 -5.85 -8.01 1.94
C ASN A 159 -5.43 -8.30 3.40
N GLU A 160 -6.19 -7.82 4.40
CA GLU A 160 -5.96 -8.14 5.81
C GLU A 160 -6.09 -9.65 6.07
N LEU A 161 -7.15 -10.27 5.56
CA LEU A 161 -7.40 -11.71 5.71
C LEU A 161 -6.33 -12.56 5.02
N MET A 162 -5.94 -12.20 3.79
CA MET A 162 -4.87 -12.89 3.08
C MET A 162 -3.54 -12.75 3.83
N SER A 163 -3.18 -11.55 4.27
CA SER A 163 -1.93 -11.31 5.00
C SER A 163 -1.89 -12.08 6.32
N HIS A 164 -3.02 -12.13 7.05
CA HIS A 164 -3.13 -12.94 8.27
C HIS A 164 -2.92 -14.44 7.98
N SER A 165 -3.56 -14.95 6.93
CA SER A 165 -3.42 -16.35 6.53
C SER A 165 -1.98 -16.70 6.15
N TYR A 166 -1.30 -15.81 5.39
CA TYR A 166 0.10 -15.99 5.01
C TYR A 166 1.04 -15.91 6.21
N SER A 167 0.79 -15.01 7.15
CA SER A 167 1.52 -14.93 8.39
C SER A 167 1.40 -16.23 9.21
N HIS A 168 0.21 -16.77 9.31
CA HIS A 168 -0.04 -18.02 10.05
C HIS A 168 0.56 -19.25 9.37
N LEU A 169 0.35 -19.39 8.05
CA LEU A 169 0.74 -20.60 7.31
C LEU A 169 2.24 -20.64 7.01
N TYR A 170 2.85 -19.51 6.76
CA TYR A 170 4.24 -19.42 6.27
C TYR A 170 5.18 -18.68 7.21
N GLY A 171 4.68 -18.22 8.37
CA GLY A 171 5.51 -17.55 9.36
C GLY A 171 6.01 -16.16 8.95
N ILE A 172 5.42 -15.52 7.93
CA ILE A 172 5.82 -14.19 7.48
C ILE A 172 5.37 -13.15 8.51
N PRO A 173 6.28 -12.41 9.18
CA PRO A 173 5.88 -11.34 10.07
C PRO A 173 5.18 -10.22 9.29
N THR A 174 3.95 -9.88 9.66
CA THR A 174 3.16 -8.84 8.98
C THR A 174 2.70 -7.75 9.95
N THR A 175 2.64 -6.50 9.46
CA THR A 175 2.02 -5.39 10.18
C THR A 175 1.04 -4.67 9.27
N CYS A 176 -0.22 -4.61 9.69
CA CYS A 176 -1.26 -3.83 9.05
C CYS A 176 -1.18 -2.37 9.50
N LEU A 177 -1.13 -1.45 8.54
CA LEU A 177 -1.13 -0.02 8.82
C LEU A 177 -2.54 0.54 8.62
N LEU A 178 -3.14 1.00 9.70
CA LEU A 178 -4.38 1.76 9.73
C LEU A 178 -4.05 3.12 10.33
N TYR A 179 -3.78 4.12 9.49
CA TYR A 179 -3.44 5.42 10.06
C TYR A 179 -4.65 6.28 10.39
N THR A 180 -4.47 7.05 11.44
CA THR A 180 -4.98 8.40 11.52
C THR A 180 -3.83 9.33 11.15
N SER A 181 -3.80 9.85 9.92
CA SER A 181 -2.83 10.88 9.56
C SER A 181 -3.36 12.22 10.06
N PRO A 182 -2.63 12.99 10.87
CA PRO A 182 -3.01 14.37 11.20
C PRO A 182 -2.76 15.25 9.97
N SER A 183 -3.63 15.14 8.97
CA SER A 183 -3.61 16.00 7.79
C SER A 183 -4.45 17.25 8.03
N PRO A 184 -3.99 18.44 7.59
CA PRO A 184 -4.85 19.63 7.57
C PRO A 184 -6.16 19.42 6.83
N ARG A 185 -6.22 18.48 5.88
CA ARG A 185 -7.45 18.07 5.17
C ARG A 185 -8.41 17.28 6.06
N ASP A 186 -7.92 16.56 7.05
CA ASP A 186 -8.76 15.79 7.98
C ASP A 186 -9.52 16.72 8.92
N ARG A 187 -8.90 17.82 9.35
CA ARG A 187 -9.56 18.86 10.17
C ARG A 187 -10.75 19.52 9.48
N THR A 188 -10.73 19.67 8.15
CA THR A 188 -11.83 20.27 7.40
C THR A 188 -13.02 19.33 7.21
N ARG A 189 -12.79 18.01 7.20
CA ARG A 189 -13.87 17.01 7.12
C ARG A 189 -14.66 16.86 8.43
N TYR A 190 -14.01 17.05 9.59
CA TYR A 190 -14.67 17.00 10.91
C TYR A 190 -15.44 18.30 11.26
N ARG A 191 -15.35 19.34 10.43
CA ARG A 191 -16.05 20.62 10.65
C ARG A 191 -17.29 20.82 9.79
N MET A 192 -17.78 19.80 9.10
CA MET A 192 -19.10 19.89 8.52
C MET A 192 -20.12 19.76 9.67
N PRO A 193 -20.89 20.82 9.99
CA PRO A 193 -22.00 20.66 10.90
C PRO A 193 -22.96 19.66 10.27
N SER A 194 -23.42 18.70 11.05
CA SER A 194 -24.60 17.92 10.75
C SER A 194 -25.77 18.90 10.72
N SER A 195 -26.01 19.51 9.59
CA SER A 195 -27.22 20.30 9.38
C SER A 195 -28.20 19.43 8.65
N ALA A 196 -29.23 19.06 9.45
CA ALA A 196 -30.60 18.74 9.12
C ALA A 196 -30.85 17.71 8.01
#